data_8638f99f9f7abc64e5a89e77651df66a
#
_entry.id   8638f99f9f7abc64e5a89e77651df66a
#
_cell.length_a   1.000
_cell.length_b   1.000
_cell.length_c   1.000
_cell.angle_alpha   90.00
_cell.angle_beta   90.00
_cell.angle_gamma   90.00
#
_symmetry.space_group_name_H-M   'P 1'
#
loop_
_entity.id
_entity.type
_entity.pdbx_description
1 polymer ?
#
loop_
_entity_poly.entity_id
_entity_poly.type
_entity_poly.pdbx_seq_one_letter_code
_entity_poly.pdbx_strand_id
1 'polypeptide(L)'
;MQENAGIKLFALNSNQELAEKIAEEMGVELCDASVKHFSDGEIQININESVRGDDVFIIQSISDPVNENFMELMVMMDALRRASAGSINAVIPYYGYARADRKARSREPITAKLIANFISLAGADRVVTLDLHAGQLQGFFNIPVDHLLAIYTQARYFKESGIADDVVVVAPDHNSVKLARNLAELLKAPIAIVDKRDSARVDEADIIGDVKGHKCIVFDDLIDTGGKMVDAATALHAAGATKIYACATHPIFSGNAVKELGASAYDEVVVTDTIAISEEKQFDKLRVLSVAPIFAKAISLIYNNQSVDALFDKSDSI
;
A
#
# COMPACT_ATOMS: atom_id res chain seq x y z
N MET A 1 -22.87 27.65 -20.86
CA MET A 1 -22.05 26.50 -21.30
C MET A 1 -21.25 26.12 -20.07
N GLN A 2 -21.54 24.97 -19.44
CA GLN A 2 -20.60 24.39 -18.47
C GLN A 2 -19.36 24.00 -19.30
N GLU A 3 -18.26 24.71 -19.11
CA GLU A 3 -16.95 24.20 -19.51
C GLU A 3 -16.84 22.81 -18.85
N ASN A 4 -16.46 21.80 -19.62
CA ASN A 4 -16.29 20.45 -19.08
C ASN A 4 -15.36 20.56 -17.89
N ALA A 5 -15.79 20.06 -16.73
CA ALA A 5 -14.95 19.93 -15.56
C ALA A 5 -13.69 19.17 -16.00
N GLY A 6 -12.52 19.75 -15.73
CA GLY A 6 -11.22 19.15 -16.05
C GLY A 6 -10.80 18.17 -14.94
N ILE A 7 -9.94 17.21 -15.28
CA ILE A 7 -9.24 16.43 -14.27
C ILE A 7 -8.03 17.21 -13.78
N LYS A 8 -7.85 17.29 -12.47
CA LYS A 8 -6.72 17.95 -11.81
C LYS A 8 -6.02 16.95 -10.89
N LEU A 9 -4.75 16.73 -11.12
CA LEU A 9 -3.94 15.77 -10.37
C LEU A 9 -2.85 16.49 -9.59
N PHE A 10 -2.89 16.41 -8.26
CA PHE A 10 -1.92 17.02 -7.37
C PHE A 10 -1.09 15.97 -6.64
N ALA A 11 0.22 16.18 -6.59
CA ALA A 11 1.13 15.44 -5.73
C ALA A 11 1.46 16.26 -4.50
N LEU A 12 1.46 15.64 -3.31
CA LEU A 12 2.05 16.21 -2.11
C LEU A 12 3.42 15.54 -1.83
N ASN A 13 4.05 15.86 -0.71
CA ASN A 13 5.46 15.54 -0.49
C ASN A 13 5.79 14.05 -0.25
N SER A 14 4.82 13.21 0.12
CA SER A 14 5.10 11.85 0.57
C SER A 14 5.64 10.92 -0.51
N ASN A 15 5.23 11.09 -1.78
CA ASN A 15 5.63 10.19 -2.86
C ASN A 15 5.45 10.82 -4.25
N GLN A 16 6.30 11.77 -4.55
CA GLN A 16 6.32 12.51 -5.83
C GLN A 16 6.52 11.55 -7.02
N GLU A 17 7.46 10.62 -6.90
CA GLU A 17 7.80 9.69 -7.98
C GLU A 17 6.60 8.83 -8.41
N LEU A 18 5.80 8.33 -7.45
CA LEU A 18 4.59 7.59 -7.77
C LEU A 18 3.55 8.49 -8.44
N ALA A 19 3.40 9.72 -7.98
CA ALA A 19 2.45 10.67 -8.57
C ALA A 19 2.84 11.02 -10.03
N GLU A 20 4.11 11.22 -10.30
CA GLU A 20 4.64 11.44 -11.65
C GLU A 20 4.36 10.24 -12.57
N LYS A 21 4.61 9.02 -12.09
CA LYS A 21 4.28 7.79 -12.84
C LYS A 21 2.78 7.65 -13.11
N ILE A 22 1.92 8.00 -12.14
CA ILE A 22 0.46 8.00 -12.34
C ILE A 22 0.06 9.01 -13.41
N ALA A 23 0.62 10.22 -13.37
CA ALA A 23 0.35 11.26 -14.36
C ALA A 23 0.80 10.84 -15.76
N GLU A 24 1.99 10.22 -15.87
CA GLU A 24 2.51 9.66 -17.13
C GLU A 24 1.59 8.57 -17.71
N GLU A 25 1.17 7.61 -16.89
CA GLU A 25 0.23 6.54 -17.28
C GLU A 25 -1.13 7.08 -17.74
N MET A 26 -1.57 8.22 -17.19
CA MET A 26 -2.81 8.89 -17.58
C MET A 26 -2.64 9.81 -18.79
N GLY A 27 -1.41 10.15 -19.16
CA GLY A 27 -1.13 11.13 -20.21
C GLY A 27 -1.52 12.56 -19.82
N VAL A 28 -1.43 12.92 -18.53
CA VAL A 28 -1.72 14.25 -17.98
C VAL A 28 -0.48 14.79 -17.25
N GLU A 29 -0.47 16.11 -17.02
CA GLU A 29 0.55 16.74 -16.19
C GLU A 29 0.05 16.89 -14.74
N LEU A 30 0.99 16.84 -13.77
CA LEU A 30 0.69 17.22 -12.39
C LEU A 30 0.42 18.72 -12.31
N CYS A 31 -0.59 19.08 -11.54
CA CYS A 31 -0.96 20.47 -11.31
C CYS A 31 0.07 21.17 -10.41
N ASP A 32 0.25 22.47 -10.62
CA ASP A 32 1.20 23.27 -9.86
C ASP A 32 0.63 23.65 -8.48
N ALA A 33 1.27 23.11 -7.45
CA ALA A 33 1.04 23.46 -6.06
C ALA A 33 2.37 23.42 -5.30
N SER A 34 2.49 24.24 -4.27
CA SER A 34 3.64 24.20 -3.39
C SER A 34 3.22 23.91 -1.94
N VAL A 35 3.92 22.96 -1.35
CA VAL A 35 3.80 22.61 0.07
C VAL A 35 5.09 23.03 0.77
N LYS A 36 4.99 23.91 1.76
CA LYS A 36 6.11 24.42 2.53
C LYS A 36 5.89 24.18 4.02
N HIS A 37 6.94 23.82 4.71
CA HIS A 37 6.98 23.73 6.16
C HIS A 37 7.69 24.97 6.72
N PHE A 38 7.06 25.63 7.67
CA PHE A 38 7.70 26.72 8.42
C PHE A 38 8.66 26.14 9.46
N SER A 39 9.55 26.98 9.98
CA SER A 39 10.55 26.56 10.97
C SER A 39 9.94 26.09 12.30
N ASP A 40 8.71 26.45 12.59
CA ASP A 40 7.92 25.99 13.74
C ASP A 40 7.12 24.70 13.46
N GLY A 41 7.18 24.19 12.20
CA GLY A 41 6.50 22.97 11.77
C GLY A 41 5.10 23.18 11.19
N GLU A 42 4.59 24.42 11.13
CA GLU A 42 3.32 24.69 10.43
C GLU A 42 3.46 24.48 8.93
N ILE A 43 2.36 24.05 8.29
CA ILE A 43 2.30 23.74 6.85
C ILE A 43 1.56 24.83 6.10
N GLN A 44 2.17 25.32 5.03
CA GLN A 44 1.55 26.22 4.07
C GLN A 44 1.42 25.54 2.71
N ILE A 45 0.23 25.58 2.14
CA ILE A 45 -0.06 25.11 0.78
C ILE A 45 -0.51 26.29 -0.08
N ASN A 46 0.03 26.37 -1.30
CA ASN A 46 -0.44 27.29 -2.32
C ASN A 46 -0.78 26.49 -3.58
N ILE A 47 -2.00 26.69 -4.09
CA ILE A 47 -2.45 26.15 -5.38
C ILE A 47 -2.28 27.28 -6.41
N ASN A 48 -1.47 27.03 -7.44
CA ASN A 48 -1.05 28.08 -8.38
C ASN A 48 -1.92 28.11 -9.65
N GLU A 49 -2.98 27.31 -9.70
CA GLU A 49 -3.91 27.27 -10.83
C GLU A 49 -5.38 27.19 -10.37
N SER A 50 -6.30 27.49 -11.28
CA SER A 50 -7.73 27.40 -10.98
C SER A 50 -8.16 25.93 -10.91
N VAL A 51 -8.94 25.61 -9.87
CA VAL A 51 -9.53 24.28 -9.67
C VAL A 51 -11.07 24.36 -9.60
N ARG A 52 -11.63 25.54 -9.93
CA ARG A 52 -13.07 25.79 -9.77
C ARG A 52 -13.90 24.90 -10.68
N GLY A 53 -14.67 24.02 -10.06
CA GLY A 53 -15.58 23.10 -10.75
C GLY A 53 -14.90 21.87 -11.32
N ASP A 54 -13.57 21.70 -11.15
CA ASP A 54 -12.81 20.54 -11.64
C ASP A 54 -12.90 19.36 -10.67
N ASP A 55 -12.71 18.16 -11.21
CA ASP A 55 -12.52 16.93 -10.42
C ASP A 55 -11.05 16.80 -10.01
N VAL A 56 -10.79 16.94 -8.72
CA VAL A 56 -9.44 16.97 -8.16
C VAL A 56 -9.07 15.65 -7.53
N PHE A 57 -7.88 15.15 -7.84
CA PHE A 57 -7.27 13.97 -7.22
C PHE A 57 -5.97 14.37 -6.54
N ILE A 58 -5.84 14.08 -5.24
CA ILE A 58 -4.68 14.40 -4.41
C ILE A 58 -3.95 13.11 -4.09
N ILE A 59 -2.71 12.94 -4.54
CA ILE A 59 -1.90 11.76 -4.27
C ILE A 59 -1.02 12.04 -3.06
N GLN A 60 -1.26 11.31 -1.95
CA GLN A 60 -0.52 11.43 -0.71
C GLN A 60 -0.57 10.15 0.11
N SER A 61 0.55 9.48 0.31
CA SER A 61 0.66 8.38 1.28
C SER A 61 0.78 8.93 2.70
N ILE A 62 0.06 8.32 3.64
CA ILE A 62 0.17 8.66 5.07
C ILE A 62 1.30 7.80 5.68
N SER A 63 2.51 7.95 5.13
CA SER A 63 3.73 7.27 5.55
C SER A 63 4.64 8.22 6.35
N ASP A 64 5.78 7.75 6.77
CA ASP A 64 6.75 8.55 7.53
C ASP A 64 7.27 9.75 6.69
N PRO A 65 7.24 10.97 7.25
CA PRO A 65 6.75 11.41 8.57
C PRO A 65 5.20 11.48 8.63
N VAL A 66 4.60 10.48 9.29
CA VAL A 66 3.16 10.16 9.21
C VAL A 66 2.26 11.35 9.52
N ASN A 67 2.55 12.09 10.58
CA ASN A 67 1.68 13.20 11.03
C ASN A 67 1.80 14.42 10.12
N GLU A 68 2.97 14.67 9.56
CA GLU A 68 3.21 15.76 8.62
C GLU A 68 2.49 15.47 7.30
N ASN A 69 2.71 14.31 6.72
CA ASN A 69 2.06 13.88 5.48
C ASN A 69 0.52 13.84 5.63
N PHE A 70 0.03 13.44 6.80
CA PHE A 70 -1.40 13.50 7.08
C PHE A 70 -1.91 14.95 7.15
N MET A 71 -1.18 15.85 7.81
CA MET A 71 -1.59 17.27 7.92
C MET A 71 -1.52 17.98 6.57
N GLU A 72 -0.51 17.69 5.72
CA GLU A 72 -0.47 18.20 4.34
C GLU A 72 -1.75 17.86 3.59
N LEU A 73 -2.19 16.60 3.67
CA LEU A 73 -3.42 16.15 3.03
C LEU A 73 -4.65 16.93 3.55
N MET A 74 -4.74 17.16 4.86
CA MET A 74 -5.84 17.91 5.47
C MET A 74 -5.88 19.37 4.98
N VAL A 75 -4.72 20.06 5.00
CA VAL A 75 -4.60 21.45 4.57
C VAL A 75 -4.90 21.59 3.07
N MET A 76 -4.42 20.63 2.23
CA MET A 76 -4.71 20.65 0.80
C MET A 76 -6.20 20.50 0.52
N MET A 77 -6.90 19.59 1.18
CA MET A 77 -8.35 19.41 0.99
C MET A 77 -9.13 20.65 1.40
N ASP A 78 -8.79 21.31 2.52
CA ASP A 78 -9.43 22.57 2.91
C ASP A 78 -9.18 23.68 1.87
N ALA A 79 -7.97 23.79 1.35
CA ALA A 79 -7.63 24.77 0.31
C ALA A 79 -8.45 24.54 -0.97
N LEU A 80 -8.55 23.30 -1.45
CA LEU A 80 -9.33 22.93 -2.63
C LEU A 80 -10.83 23.21 -2.44
N ARG A 81 -11.37 22.86 -1.27
CA ARG A 81 -12.76 23.16 -0.92
C ARG A 81 -13.05 24.64 -0.96
N ARG A 82 -12.16 25.48 -0.40
CA ARG A 82 -12.26 26.95 -0.42
C ARG A 82 -12.09 27.53 -1.82
N ALA A 83 -11.29 26.86 -2.68
CA ALA A 83 -11.13 27.22 -4.08
C ALA A 83 -12.30 26.76 -4.97
N SER A 84 -13.32 26.11 -4.41
CA SER A 84 -14.52 25.61 -5.09
C SER A 84 -14.22 24.52 -6.13
N ALA A 85 -13.34 23.56 -5.80
CA ALA A 85 -13.22 22.32 -6.56
C ALA A 85 -14.60 21.65 -6.72
N GLY A 86 -14.83 20.99 -7.82
CA GLY A 86 -16.08 20.30 -8.13
C GLY A 86 -16.22 19.01 -7.31
N SER A 87 -15.14 18.22 -7.25
CA SER A 87 -15.00 17.10 -6.34
C SER A 87 -13.56 17.01 -5.82
N ILE A 88 -13.38 16.44 -4.63
CA ILE A 88 -12.07 16.22 -3.98
C ILE A 88 -11.89 14.74 -3.69
N ASN A 89 -11.00 14.10 -4.42
CA ASN A 89 -10.72 12.68 -4.32
C ASN A 89 -9.35 12.47 -3.67
N ALA A 90 -9.31 11.90 -2.47
CA ALA A 90 -8.07 11.60 -1.76
C ALA A 90 -7.52 10.25 -2.22
N VAL A 91 -6.42 10.27 -2.98
CA VAL A 91 -5.70 9.07 -3.43
C VAL A 91 -4.59 8.79 -2.41
N ILE A 92 -4.79 7.76 -1.60
CA ILE A 92 -3.94 7.43 -0.46
C ILE A 92 -3.33 6.03 -0.69
N PRO A 93 -2.18 5.92 -1.37
CA PRO A 93 -1.57 4.63 -1.68
C PRO A 93 -1.25 3.80 -0.43
N TYR A 94 -0.80 4.47 0.65
CA TYR A 94 -0.65 3.87 1.96
C TYR A 94 -1.47 4.63 3.00
N TYR A 95 -2.43 3.92 3.61
CA TYR A 95 -3.28 4.47 4.67
C TYR A 95 -2.63 4.27 6.03
N GLY A 96 -1.95 5.29 6.53
CA GLY A 96 -1.37 5.29 7.86
C GLY A 96 -2.40 5.10 8.97
N TYR A 97 -1.96 4.60 10.14
CA TYR A 97 -2.82 4.23 11.26
C TYR A 97 -3.80 3.07 11.01
N ALA A 98 -3.78 2.44 9.83
CA ALA A 98 -4.66 1.32 9.48
C ALA A 98 -4.63 0.17 10.50
N ARG A 99 -3.48 -0.06 11.13
CA ARG A 99 -3.28 -1.11 12.15
C ARG A 99 -4.03 -0.84 13.46
N ALA A 100 -4.43 0.41 13.73
CA ALA A 100 -5.23 0.79 14.90
C ALA A 100 -6.73 0.77 14.59
N ASP A 101 -7.22 -0.34 14.00
CA ASP A 101 -8.59 -0.55 13.53
C ASP A 101 -9.55 -1.03 14.64
N ARG A 102 -9.02 -1.47 15.77
CA ARG A 102 -9.76 -2.00 16.92
C ARG A 102 -9.00 -1.70 18.21
N LYS A 103 -9.72 -1.81 19.34
CA LYS A 103 -9.09 -1.79 20.66
C LYS A 103 -8.48 -3.17 20.94
N ALA A 104 -7.17 -3.26 21.10
CA ALA A 104 -6.50 -4.46 21.58
C ALA A 104 -6.61 -4.56 23.12
N ARG A 105 -6.70 -3.41 23.81
CA ARG A 105 -6.85 -3.33 25.27
C ARG A 105 -7.91 -2.29 25.63
N SER A 106 -8.38 -2.34 26.88
CA SER A 106 -9.29 -1.33 27.42
C SER A 106 -8.69 0.07 27.32
N ARG A 107 -9.52 1.07 26.97
CA ARG A 107 -9.17 2.51 26.92
C ARG A 107 -8.22 2.90 25.78
N GLU A 108 -7.92 2.01 24.83
CA GLU A 108 -7.20 2.35 23.61
C GLU A 108 -8.11 3.07 22.60
N PRO A 109 -7.55 3.94 21.75
CA PRO A 109 -8.29 4.56 20.67
C PRO A 109 -8.53 3.57 19.52
N ILE A 110 -9.40 3.96 18.59
CA ILE A 110 -9.50 3.38 17.24
C ILE A 110 -9.06 4.47 16.28
N THR A 111 -7.73 4.62 16.14
CA THR A 111 -7.14 5.75 15.43
C THR A 111 -7.47 5.71 13.93
N ALA A 112 -7.59 4.52 13.34
CA ALA A 112 -8.00 4.39 11.94
C ALA A 112 -9.37 5.05 11.66
N LYS A 113 -10.33 4.94 12.60
CA LYS A 113 -11.64 5.63 12.51
C LYS A 113 -11.50 7.15 12.67
N LEU A 114 -10.63 7.60 13.56
CA LEU A 114 -10.37 9.02 13.77
C LEU A 114 -9.82 9.67 12.49
N ILE A 115 -8.84 9.04 11.85
CA ILE A 115 -8.26 9.49 10.58
C ILE A 115 -9.33 9.54 9.47
N ALA A 116 -10.16 8.49 9.34
CA ALA A 116 -11.25 8.47 8.37
C ALA A 116 -12.26 9.62 8.56
N ASN A 117 -12.57 9.94 9.82
CA ASN A 117 -13.42 11.09 10.14
C ASN A 117 -12.78 12.42 9.74
N PHE A 118 -11.49 12.61 10.01
CA PHE A 118 -10.79 13.84 9.65
C PHE A 118 -10.74 14.04 8.12
N ILE A 119 -10.45 12.99 7.35
CA ILE A 119 -10.44 13.03 5.88
C ILE A 119 -11.82 13.48 5.36
N SER A 120 -12.89 12.85 5.86
CA SER A 120 -14.27 13.22 5.47
C SER A 120 -14.62 14.67 5.88
N LEU A 121 -14.18 15.11 7.06
CA LEU A 121 -14.46 16.45 7.59
C LEU A 121 -13.69 17.54 6.83
N ALA A 122 -12.46 17.24 6.42
CA ALA A 122 -11.62 18.16 5.64
C ALA A 122 -12.20 18.44 4.24
N GLY A 123 -13.10 17.58 3.75
CA GLY A 123 -13.84 17.84 2.52
C GLY A 123 -13.59 16.84 1.39
N ALA A 124 -13.01 15.67 1.67
CA ALA A 124 -12.95 14.61 0.69
C ALA A 124 -14.35 14.10 0.33
N ASP A 125 -14.62 13.97 -0.96
CA ASP A 125 -15.83 13.34 -1.50
C ASP A 125 -15.66 11.84 -1.69
N ARG A 126 -14.41 11.37 -1.83
CA ARG A 126 -14.03 9.99 -2.08
C ARG A 126 -12.62 9.70 -1.59
N VAL A 127 -12.36 8.46 -1.21
CA VAL A 127 -11.03 7.93 -0.94
C VAL A 127 -10.71 6.82 -1.92
N VAL A 128 -9.52 6.84 -2.53
CA VAL A 128 -8.96 5.75 -3.32
C VAL A 128 -7.71 5.27 -2.60
N THR A 129 -7.67 4.00 -2.24
CA THR A 129 -6.55 3.44 -1.46
C THR A 129 -6.23 2.02 -1.89
N LEU A 130 -5.07 1.50 -1.48
CA LEU A 130 -4.59 0.18 -1.87
C LEU A 130 -4.33 -0.67 -0.62
N ASP A 131 -4.73 -1.95 -0.67
CA ASP A 131 -4.44 -2.98 0.34
C ASP A 131 -4.55 -2.49 1.79
N LEU A 132 -5.74 -2.05 2.18
CA LEU A 132 -6.01 -1.71 3.58
C LEU A 132 -5.69 -2.90 4.49
N HIS A 133 -4.97 -2.66 5.59
CA HIS A 133 -4.60 -3.67 6.59
C HIS A 133 -5.78 -4.56 7.02
N ALA A 134 -6.97 -4.00 7.03
CA ALA A 134 -8.21 -4.72 7.28
C ALA A 134 -9.30 -4.18 6.35
N GLY A 135 -9.93 -5.06 5.55
CA GLY A 135 -10.93 -4.66 4.55
C GLY A 135 -12.15 -3.95 5.13
N GLN A 136 -12.48 -4.20 6.40
CA GLN A 136 -13.57 -3.50 7.11
C GLN A 136 -13.30 -2.01 7.37
N LEU A 137 -12.06 -1.53 7.21
CA LEU A 137 -11.74 -0.10 7.32
C LEU A 137 -12.53 0.77 6.33
N GLN A 138 -12.94 0.21 5.19
CA GLN A 138 -13.85 0.88 4.26
C GLN A 138 -15.13 1.37 4.95
N GLY A 139 -15.65 0.59 5.90
CA GLY A 139 -16.83 0.95 6.69
C GLY A 139 -16.59 2.06 7.74
N PHE A 140 -15.37 2.53 7.92
CA PHE A 140 -15.06 3.65 8.82
C PHE A 140 -15.33 5.01 8.17
N PHE A 141 -15.40 5.06 6.86
CA PHE A 141 -15.70 6.26 6.11
C PHE A 141 -17.21 6.44 5.93
N ASN A 142 -17.65 7.70 5.89
CA ASN A 142 -19.02 8.09 5.51
C ASN A 142 -19.11 8.58 4.06
N ILE A 143 -18.02 8.42 3.32
CA ILE A 143 -17.87 8.74 1.90
C ILE A 143 -17.44 7.47 1.15
N PRO A 144 -17.62 7.39 -0.17
CA PRO A 144 -17.18 6.25 -0.97
C PRO A 144 -15.68 5.96 -0.81
N VAL A 145 -15.33 4.66 -0.79
CA VAL A 145 -13.95 4.18 -0.74
C VAL A 145 -13.74 3.16 -1.84
N ASP A 146 -12.83 3.46 -2.75
CA ASP A 146 -12.34 2.49 -3.72
C ASP A 146 -11.08 1.83 -3.15
N HIS A 147 -11.24 0.58 -2.72
CA HIS A 147 -10.18 -0.22 -2.13
C HIS A 147 -9.54 -1.11 -3.20
N LEU A 148 -8.43 -0.65 -3.76
CA LEU A 148 -7.67 -1.34 -4.80
C LEU A 148 -6.80 -2.47 -4.20
N LEU A 149 -6.35 -3.40 -5.05
CA LEU A 149 -5.58 -4.57 -4.63
C LEU A 149 -4.32 -4.71 -5.49
N ALA A 150 -3.13 -4.72 -4.87
CA ALA A 150 -1.85 -4.94 -5.54
C ALA A 150 -1.60 -6.42 -5.88
N ILE A 151 -2.34 -7.33 -5.27
CA ILE A 151 -2.11 -8.78 -5.37
C ILE A 151 -2.04 -9.28 -6.82
N TYR A 152 -2.77 -8.66 -7.76
CA TYR A 152 -2.75 -9.04 -9.17
C TYR A 152 -1.42 -8.66 -9.84
N THR A 153 -0.85 -7.50 -9.51
CA THR A 153 0.48 -7.07 -9.97
C THR A 153 1.58 -7.98 -9.40
N GLN A 154 1.48 -8.32 -8.12
CA GLN A 154 2.41 -9.20 -7.45
C GLN A 154 2.34 -10.63 -8.03
N ALA A 155 1.13 -11.17 -8.23
CA ALA A 155 0.95 -12.49 -8.84
C ALA A 155 1.50 -12.54 -10.28
N ARG A 156 1.27 -11.50 -11.07
CA ARG A 156 1.82 -11.37 -12.44
C ARG A 156 3.34 -11.41 -12.40
N TYR A 157 3.97 -10.62 -11.54
CA TYR A 157 5.42 -10.62 -11.37
C TYR A 157 5.99 -12.02 -11.11
N PHE A 158 5.41 -12.77 -10.16
CA PHE A 158 5.87 -14.12 -9.83
C PHE A 158 5.67 -15.12 -10.98
N LYS A 159 4.61 -14.98 -11.77
CA LYS A 159 4.38 -15.81 -12.97
C LYS A 159 5.40 -15.50 -14.06
N GLU A 160 5.59 -14.23 -14.39
CA GLU A 160 6.48 -13.79 -15.47
C GLU A 160 7.96 -14.05 -15.17
N SER A 161 8.34 -14.00 -13.89
CA SER A 161 9.71 -14.30 -13.44
C SER A 161 10.02 -15.81 -13.34
N GLY A 162 9.04 -16.69 -13.53
CA GLY A 162 9.18 -18.15 -13.37
C GLY A 162 9.37 -18.58 -11.92
N ILE A 163 9.16 -17.69 -10.96
CA ILE A 163 9.21 -18.01 -9.52
C ILE A 163 8.00 -18.86 -9.14
N ALA A 164 6.84 -18.62 -9.77
CA ALA A 164 5.59 -19.31 -9.47
C ALA A 164 5.60 -20.83 -9.75
N ASP A 165 6.59 -21.33 -10.50
CA ASP A 165 6.71 -22.75 -10.76
C ASP A 165 7.21 -23.46 -9.50
N ASP A 166 6.46 -24.49 -9.03
CA ASP A 166 6.76 -25.28 -7.84
C ASP A 166 6.95 -24.44 -6.57
N VAL A 167 6.01 -23.53 -6.31
CA VAL A 167 6.05 -22.59 -5.20
C VAL A 167 4.99 -22.92 -4.14
N VAL A 168 5.32 -22.67 -2.87
CA VAL A 168 4.40 -22.66 -1.73
C VAL A 168 4.23 -21.23 -1.24
N VAL A 169 3.00 -20.74 -1.13
CA VAL A 169 2.75 -19.44 -0.52
C VAL A 169 2.63 -19.59 0.99
N VAL A 170 3.37 -18.77 1.72
CA VAL A 170 3.52 -18.92 3.17
C VAL A 170 2.95 -17.70 3.89
N ALA A 171 2.04 -17.96 4.83
CA ALA A 171 1.61 -16.95 5.78
C ALA A 171 2.64 -16.85 6.92
N PRO A 172 3.22 -15.65 7.20
CA PRO A 172 4.20 -15.48 8.28
C PRO A 172 3.58 -15.59 9.69
N ASP A 173 2.26 -15.53 9.79
CA ASP A 173 1.47 -15.78 11.00
C ASP A 173 0.01 -16.13 10.65
N HIS A 174 -0.79 -16.41 11.69
CA HIS A 174 -2.21 -16.78 11.53
C HIS A 174 -3.07 -15.62 10.98
N ASN A 175 -2.71 -14.36 11.21
CA ASN A 175 -3.50 -13.22 10.75
C ASN A 175 -3.38 -13.04 9.22
N SER A 176 -2.23 -13.40 8.66
CA SER A 176 -1.92 -13.27 7.23
C SER A 176 -2.44 -14.44 6.38
N VAL A 177 -3.04 -15.49 6.99
CA VAL A 177 -3.48 -16.73 6.27
C VAL A 177 -4.47 -16.42 5.16
N LYS A 178 -5.45 -15.54 5.39
CA LYS A 178 -6.43 -15.18 4.36
C LYS A 178 -5.75 -14.50 3.16
N LEU A 179 -4.81 -13.62 3.44
CA LEU A 179 -4.08 -12.88 2.42
C LEU A 179 -3.18 -13.82 1.60
N ALA A 180 -2.41 -14.69 2.28
CA ALA A 180 -1.59 -15.71 1.63
C ALA A 180 -2.42 -16.67 0.76
N ARG A 181 -3.61 -17.06 1.20
CA ARG A 181 -4.52 -17.90 0.42
C ARG A 181 -4.95 -17.23 -0.88
N ASN A 182 -5.25 -15.94 -0.86
CA ASN A 182 -5.64 -15.21 -2.05
C ASN A 182 -4.51 -15.23 -3.11
N LEU A 183 -3.26 -15.03 -2.71
CA LEU A 183 -2.12 -15.14 -3.63
C LEU A 183 -1.93 -16.58 -4.12
N ALA A 184 -2.05 -17.56 -3.23
CA ALA A 184 -1.92 -18.98 -3.57
C ALA A 184 -2.97 -19.42 -4.62
N GLU A 185 -4.21 -18.93 -4.52
CA GLU A 185 -5.26 -19.17 -5.53
C GLU A 185 -4.87 -18.60 -6.89
N LEU A 186 -4.34 -17.37 -6.96
CA LEU A 186 -3.89 -16.75 -8.21
C LEU A 186 -2.69 -17.48 -8.82
N LEU A 187 -1.79 -18.01 -8.00
CA LEU A 187 -0.62 -18.77 -8.44
C LEU A 187 -0.91 -20.26 -8.63
N LYS A 188 -2.09 -20.75 -8.24
CA LYS A 188 -2.46 -22.19 -8.18
C LYS A 188 -1.48 -22.98 -7.32
N ALA A 189 -1.01 -22.40 -6.23
CA ALA A 189 0.01 -22.93 -5.34
C ALA A 189 -0.60 -23.44 -4.02
N PRO A 190 0.03 -24.41 -3.34
CA PRO A 190 -0.31 -24.74 -1.98
C PRO A 190 0.05 -23.63 -1.01
N ILE A 191 -0.49 -23.74 0.23
CA ILE A 191 -0.25 -22.78 1.31
C ILE A 191 0.44 -23.46 2.49
N ALA A 192 1.35 -22.74 3.15
CA ALA A 192 1.90 -23.11 4.45
C ALA A 192 1.77 -21.93 5.44
N ILE A 193 1.94 -22.20 6.72
CA ILE A 193 1.82 -21.21 7.80
C ILE A 193 3.00 -21.38 8.75
N VAL A 194 3.64 -20.27 9.13
CA VAL A 194 4.62 -20.26 10.22
C VAL A 194 3.89 -20.05 11.55
N ASP A 195 3.89 -21.09 12.39
CA ASP A 195 3.27 -21.08 13.72
C ASP A 195 4.33 -20.92 14.82
N LYS A 196 4.23 -19.84 15.57
CA LYS A 196 5.18 -19.48 16.64
C LYS A 196 4.60 -19.64 18.05
N ARG A 197 3.50 -20.36 18.25
CA ARG A 197 2.75 -20.30 19.49
C ARG A 197 3.53 -20.63 20.75
N ASP A 198 4.54 -21.51 20.67
CA ASP A 198 5.20 -22.06 21.85
C ASP A 198 6.73 -22.08 21.82
N SER A 199 7.39 -21.60 20.74
CA SER A 199 8.85 -21.65 20.66
C SER A 199 9.50 -20.33 21.04
N ALA A 200 10.40 -20.37 22.03
CA ALA A 200 11.28 -19.25 22.39
C ALA A 200 12.40 -19.05 21.36
N ARG A 201 12.54 -19.97 20.39
CA ARG A 201 13.54 -19.97 19.34
C ARG A 201 12.87 -19.95 17.97
N VAL A 202 13.41 -19.15 17.09
CA VAL A 202 12.87 -18.93 15.73
C VAL A 202 13.05 -20.14 14.83
N ASP A 203 14.15 -20.88 15.02
CA ASP A 203 14.48 -22.13 14.32
C ASP A 203 13.63 -23.33 14.74
N GLU A 204 12.87 -23.21 15.83
CA GLU A 204 11.94 -24.22 16.36
C GLU A 204 10.47 -23.88 16.02
N ALA A 205 10.22 -22.86 15.17
CA ALA A 205 8.86 -22.53 14.76
C ALA A 205 8.24 -23.69 13.97
N ASP A 206 7.03 -24.09 14.34
CA ASP A 206 6.28 -25.10 13.61
C ASP A 206 5.81 -24.56 12.27
N ILE A 207 6.06 -25.31 11.20
CA ILE A 207 5.52 -25.01 9.89
C ILE A 207 4.37 -25.97 9.60
N ILE A 208 3.18 -25.41 9.40
CA ILE A 208 2.00 -26.16 9.00
C ILE A 208 1.95 -26.15 7.48
N GLY A 209 2.20 -27.28 6.85
CA GLY A 209 2.30 -27.46 5.40
C GLY A 209 3.65 -28.03 4.97
N ASP A 210 3.78 -28.43 3.71
CA ASP A 210 5.01 -28.98 3.16
C ASP A 210 5.79 -27.87 2.41
N VAL A 211 7.02 -27.60 2.85
CA VAL A 211 7.91 -26.57 2.27
C VAL A 211 9.25 -27.15 1.87
N LYS A 212 9.53 -28.41 2.25
CA LYS A 212 10.82 -29.03 2.00
C LYS A 212 11.03 -29.30 0.52
N GLY A 213 12.11 -28.75 -0.02
CA GLY A 213 12.47 -28.90 -1.43
C GLY A 213 11.75 -27.94 -2.37
N HIS A 214 10.79 -27.12 -1.88
CA HIS A 214 10.05 -26.17 -2.67
C HIS A 214 10.61 -24.74 -2.56
N LYS A 215 10.24 -23.88 -3.52
CA LYS A 215 10.36 -22.42 -3.37
C LYS A 215 9.24 -21.93 -2.45
N CYS A 216 9.49 -20.89 -1.68
CA CYS A 216 8.51 -20.31 -0.75
C CYS A 216 8.35 -18.81 -0.99
N ILE A 217 7.11 -18.31 -1.04
CA ILE A 217 6.79 -16.88 -1.03
C ILE A 217 6.11 -16.55 0.29
N VAL A 218 6.79 -15.83 1.18
CA VAL A 218 6.21 -15.29 2.42
C VAL A 218 5.43 -14.04 2.07
N PHE A 219 4.11 -14.02 2.33
CA PHE A 219 3.22 -12.97 1.87
C PHE A 219 2.49 -12.26 3.01
N ASP A 220 2.59 -10.93 3.04
CA ASP A 220 1.92 -10.07 4.02
C ASP A 220 1.44 -8.77 3.35
N ASP A 221 0.67 -7.93 4.06
CA ASP A 221 0.23 -6.62 3.57
C ASP A 221 1.34 -5.57 3.66
N LEU A 222 2.16 -5.63 4.71
CA LEU A 222 3.22 -4.65 4.95
C LEU A 222 4.47 -5.26 5.59
N ILE A 223 5.62 -4.60 5.38
CA ILE A 223 6.85 -4.87 6.11
C ILE A 223 7.22 -3.59 6.89
N ASP A 224 7.10 -3.65 8.23
CA ASP A 224 7.47 -2.55 9.11
C ASP A 224 8.91 -2.75 9.63
N THR A 225 9.11 -3.34 10.79
CA THR A 225 10.46 -3.61 11.34
C THR A 225 11.16 -4.81 10.69
N GLY A 226 10.45 -5.61 9.91
CA GLY A 226 10.98 -6.79 9.23
C GLY A 226 11.09 -8.06 10.09
N GLY A 227 11.02 -7.96 11.41
CA GLY A 227 11.28 -9.10 12.31
C GLY A 227 10.43 -10.34 12.00
N LYS A 228 9.11 -10.16 11.82
CA LYS A 228 8.21 -11.27 11.45
C LYS A 228 8.62 -11.97 10.14
N MET A 229 9.02 -11.19 9.15
CA MET A 229 9.46 -11.70 7.86
C MET A 229 10.79 -12.45 7.97
N VAL A 230 11.76 -11.87 8.68
CA VAL A 230 13.08 -12.49 8.90
C VAL A 230 12.96 -13.80 9.67
N ASP A 231 12.11 -13.85 10.67
CA ASP A 231 11.82 -15.06 11.42
C ASP A 231 11.21 -16.15 10.54
N ALA A 232 10.26 -15.79 9.65
CA ALA A 232 9.68 -16.73 8.70
C ALA A 232 10.73 -17.27 7.72
N ALA A 233 11.64 -16.42 7.21
CA ALA A 233 12.73 -16.87 6.36
C ALA A 233 13.66 -17.87 7.07
N THR A 234 13.99 -17.60 8.34
CA THR A 234 14.83 -18.48 9.15
C THR A 234 14.20 -19.85 9.35
N ALA A 235 12.91 -19.89 9.71
CA ALA A 235 12.17 -21.14 9.90
C ALA A 235 12.06 -21.94 8.58
N LEU A 236 11.76 -21.29 7.47
CA LEU A 236 11.66 -21.93 6.16
C LEU A 236 13.01 -22.50 5.68
N HIS A 237 14.10 -21.77 5.90
CA HIS A 237 15.43 -22.22 5.58
C HIS A 237 15.80 -23.47 6.40
N ALA A 238 15.52 -23.47 7.69
CA ALA A 238 15.74 -24.62 8.57
C ALA A 238 14.88 -25.83 8.17
N ALA A 239 13.65 -25.59 7.66
CA ALA A 239 12.76 -26.65 7.15
C ALA A 239 13.14 -27.19 5.76
N GLY A 240 14.15 -26.62 5.11
CA GLY A 240 14.69 -27.10 3.84
C GLY A 240 14.00 -26.55 2.60
N ALA A 241 13.42 -25.35 2.67
CA ALA A 241 13.01 -24.59 1.48
C ALA A 241 14.22 -24.30 0.59
N THR A 242 14.06 -24.39 -0.73
CA THR A 242 15.16 -24.25 -1.70
C THR A 242 15.47 -22.81 -2.05
N LYS A 243 14.43 -21.96 -2.13
CA LYS A 243 14.50 -20.51 -2.31
C LYS A 243 13.39 -19.86 -1.52
N ILE A 244 13.64 -18.67 -1.01
CA ILE A 244 12.70 -17.97 -0.15
C ILE A 244 12.55 -16.52 -0.63
N TYR A 245 11.32 -16.13 -0.90
CA TYR A 245 10.96 -14.77 -1.35
C TYR A 245 10.06 -14.13 -0.31
N ALA A 246 10.28 -12.85 -0.02
CA ALA A 246 9.32 -12.03 0.70
C ALA A 246 8.45 -11.26 -0.29
N CYS A 247 7.17 -11.09 0.02
CA CYS A 247 6.32 -10.18 -0.73
C CYS A 247 5.38 -9.44 0.20
N ALA A 248 5.32 -8.12 0.04
CA ALA A 248 4.35 -7.28 0.72
C ALA A 248 3.99 -6.07 -0.15
N THR A 249 2.83 -5.47 0.12
CA THR A 249 2.42 -4.26 -0.59
C THR A 249 3.16 -3.04 -0.07
N HIS A 250 3.17 -2.80 1.24
CA HIS A 250 3.65 -1.56 1.84
C HIS A 250 5.03 -1.69 2.49
N PRO A 251 6.09 -1.08 1.90
CA PRO A 251 7.44 -1.08 2.46
C PRO A 251 7.63 0.05 3.47
N ILE A 252 7.18 -0.11 4.71
CA ILE A 252 7.40 0.90 5.75
C ILE A 252 8.89 0.97 6.08
N PHE A 253 9.53 -0.20 6.24
CA PHE A 253 10.97 -0.35 6.49
C PHE A 253 11.48 0.55 7.61
N SER A 254 10.86 0.40 8.79
CA SER A 254 11.28 1.16 9.97
C SER A 254 12.42 0.48 10.73
N GLY A 255 13.18 1.28 11.48
CA GLY A 255 14.26 0.79 12.34
C GLY A 255 15.36 0.06 11.55
N ASN A 256 15.62 -1.21 11.89
CA ASN A 256 16.67 -2.02 11.28
C ASN A 256 16.17 -2.90 10.12
N ALA A 257 14.93 -2.72 9.63
CA ALA A 257 14.30 -3.61 8.66
C ALA A 257 15.19 -3.90 7.44
N VAL A 258 15.76 -2.87 6.84
CA VAL A 258 16.62 -2.99 5.64
C VAL A 258 17.85 -3.86 5.92
N LYS A 259 18.52 -3.63 7.03
CA LYS A 259 19.71 -4.40 7.43
C LYS A 259 19.36 -5.87 7.70
N GLU A 260 18.28 -6.11 8.42
CA GLU A 260 17.84 -7.46 8.79
C GLU A 260 17.34 -8.24 7.56
N LEU A 261 16.54 -7.61 6.68
CA LEU A 261 16.10 -8.24 5.44
C LEU A 261 17.26 -8.51 4.49
N GLY A 262 18.20 -7.57 4.34
CA GLY A 262 19.38 -7.73 3.51
C GLY A 262 20.27 -8.90 3.96
N ALA A 263 20.38 -9.11 5.27
CA ALA A 263 21.17 -10.21 5.87
C ALA A 263 20.40 -11.54 5.98
N SER A 264 19.08 -11.54 5.74
CA SER A 264 18.22 -12.72 5.91
C SER A 264 18.42 -13.79 4.83
N ALA A 265 17.75 -14.92 5.01
CA ALA A 265 17.75 -16.04 4.04
C ALA A 265 16.86 -15.78 2.80
N TYR A 266 16.29 -14.59 2.64
CA TYR A 266 15.56 -14.25 1.42
C TYR A 266 16.47 -14.16 0.21
N ASP A 267 16.04 -14.73 -0.91
CA ASP A 267 16.65 -14.52 -2.24
C ASP A 267 16.23 -13.16 -2.81
N GLU A 268 14.98 -12.76 -2.58
CA GLU A 268 14.44 -11.48 -3.04
C GLU A 268 13.32 -10.99 -2.11
N VAL A 269 13.20 -9.67 -1.96
CA VAL A 269 12.15 -8.99 -1.20
C VAL A 269 11.36 -8.10 -2.16
N VAL A 270 10.15 -8.51 -2.48
CA VAL A 270 9.25 -7.85 -3.43
C VAL A 270 8.28 -6.95 -2.71
N VAL A 271 8.26 -5.68 -3.04
CA VAL A 271 7.34 -4.68 -2.48
C VAL A 271 6.77 -3.80 -3.58
N THR A 272 5.91 -2.87 -3.23
CA THR A 272 5.41 -1.87 -4.18
C THR A 272 5.91 -0.47 -3.85
N ASP A 273 5.71 0.46 -4.77
CA ASP A 273 6.04 1.88 -4.60
C ASP A 273 4.93 2.70 -3.92
N THR A 274 4.05 2.07 -3.12
CA THR A 274 3.02 2.77 -2.32
C THR A 274 3.60 3.75 -1.31
N ILE A 275 4.82 3.51 -0.84
CA ILE A 275 5.63 4.37 0.03
C ILE A 275 6.94 4.63 -0.70
N ALA A 276 7.37 5.88 -0.73
CA ALA A 276 8.65 6.24 -1.32
C ALA A 276 9.81 5.54 -0.58
N ILE A 277 10.70 4.91 -1.34
CA ILE A 277 11.85 4.19 -0.80
C ILE A 277 13.11 5.03 -1.05
N SER A 278 13.61 5.68 0.00
CA SER A 278 14.82 6.49 -0.06
C SER A 278 16.05 5.64 -0.41
N GLU A 279 17.13 6.28 -0.88
CA GLU A 279 18.40 5.59 -1.19
C GLU A 279 18.93 4.78 -0.02
N GLU A 280 18.75 5.26 1.22
CA GLU A 280 19.18 4.57 2.45
C GLU A 280 18.39 3.27 2.72
N LYS A 281 17.19 3.14 2.13
CA LYS A 281 16.33 1.95 2.24
C LYS A 281 16.51 0.97 1.07
N GLN A 282 17.41 1.25 0.14
CA GLN A 282 17.76 0.34 -0.96
C GLN A 282 18.73 -0.75 -0.47
N PHE A 283 18.55 -1.97 -0.98
CA PHE A 283 19.46 -3.10 -0.76
C PHE A 283 19.39 -4.12 -1.90
N ASP A 284 20.42 -4.94 -2.08
CA ASP A 284 20.61 -5.79 -3.27
C ASP A 284 19.45 -6.73 -3.59
N LYS A 285 18.72 -7.19 -2.56
CA LYS A 285 17.60 -8.14 -2.72
C LYS A 285 16.26 -7.46 -2.95
N LEU A 286 16.20 -6.13 -2.94
CA LEU A 286 14.95 -5.39 -3.05
C LEU A 286 14.47 -5.34 -4.50
N ARG A 287 13.19 -5.69 -4.70
CA ARG A 287 12.44 -5.51 -5.94
C ARG A 287 11.20 -4.65 -5.69
N VAL A 288 11.09 -3.55 -6.39
CA VAL A 288 9.95 -2.63 -6.28
C VAL A 288 9.07 -2.75 -7.52
N LEU A 289 7.79 -3.03 -7.32
CA LEU A 289 6.76 -3.07 -8.36
C LEU A 289 5.97 -1.77 -8.34
N SER A 290 5.75 -1.16 -9.50
CA SER A 290 4.94 0.05 -9.54
C SER A 290 3.46 -0.26 -9.48
N VAL A 291 2.73 0.50 -8.66
CA VAL A 291 1.26 0.52 -8.59
C VAL A 291 0.65 1.70 -9.34
N ALA A 292 1.47 2.48 -10.04
CA ALA A 292 0.99 3.60 -10.84
C ALA A 292 -0.07 3.18 -11.88
N PRO A 293 0.07 2.07 -12.63
CA PRO A 293 -0.94 1.66 -13.59
C PRO A 293 -2.32 1.37 -12.97
N ILE A 294 -2.35 0.80 -11.74
CA ILE A 294 -3.61 0.51 -11.03
C ILE A 294 -4.29 1.83 -10.65
N PHE A 295 -3.55 2.77 -10.05
CA PHE A 295 -4.09 4.07 -9.66
C PHE A 295 -4.51 4.90 -10.85
N ALA A 296 -3.71 4.98 -11.90
CA ALA A 296 -4.04 5.69 -13.13
C ALA A 296 -5.34 5.18 -13.74
N LYS A 297 -5.51 3.85 -13.84
CA LYS A 297 -6.73 3.23 -14.34
C LYS A 297 -7.92 3.52 -13.43
N ALA A 298 -7.77 3.43 -12.10
CA ALA A 298 -8.82 3.73 -11.13
C ALA A 298 -9.28 5.19 -11.25
N ILE A 299 -8.34 6.14 -11.24
CA ILE A 299 -8.62 7.56 -11.38
C ILE A 299 -9.35 7.84 -12.69
N SER A 300 -8.90 7.26 -13.81
CA SER A 300 -9.54 7.42 -15.12
C SER A 300 -10.98 6.88 -15.13
N LEU A 301 -11.22 5.71 -14.52
CA LEU A 301 -12.57 5.13 -14.42
C LEU A 301 -13.49 6.00 -13.56
N ILE A 302 -13.01 6.48 -12.41
CA ILE A 302 -13.76 7.35 -11.50
C ILE A 302 -14.12 8.65 -12.20
N TYR A 303 -13.16 9.32 -12.84
CA TYR A 303 -13.39 10.55 -13.59
C TYR A 303 -14.42 10.38 -14.69
N ASN A 304 -14.42 9.25 -15.40
CA ASN A 304 -15.38 8.94 -16.45
C ASN A 304 -16.70 8.34 -15.93
N ASN A 305 -16.94 8.32 -14.61
CA ASN A 305 -18.11 7.71 -13.98
C ASN A 305 -18.33 6.24 -14.38
N GLN A 306 -17.24 5.50 -14.55
CA GLN A 306 -17.23 4.08 -14.88
C GLN A 306 -16.96 3.22 -13.63
N SER A 307 -17.41 1.95 -13.67
CA SER A 307 -17.16 1.02 -12.58
C SER A 307 -15.67 0.67 -12.46
N VAL A 308 -15.16 0.67 -11.26
CA VAL A 308 -13.80 0.19 -10.93
C VAL A 308 -13.72 -1.34 -10.85
N ASP A 309 -14.84 -2.06 -10.95
CA ASP A 309 -14.89 -3.54 -10.85
C ASP A 309 -14.00 -4.22 -11.89
N ALA A 310 -13.80 -3.59 -13.06
CA ALA A 310 -12.89 -4.07 -14.09
C ALA A 310 -11.43 -4.24 -13.62
N LEU A 311 -11.04 -3.56 -12.52
CA LEU A 311 -9.71 -3.69 -11.93
C LEU A 311 -9.53 -4.98 -11.10
N PHE A 312 -10.62 -5.64 -10.76
CA PHE A 312 -10.66 -6.86 -9.94
C PHE A 312 -10.99 -8.11 -10.76
N ASP A 313 -11.10 -7.98 -12.07
CA ASP A 313 -11.46 -9.11 -12.93
C ASP A 313 -10.28 -10.09 -13.02
N LYS A 314 -10.55 -11.33 -12.57
CA LYS A 314 -9.58 -12.43 -12.58
C LYS A 314 -9.13 -12.83 -13.98
N SER A 315 -9.86 -12.39 -15.04
CA SER A 315 -9.58 -12.75 -16.43
C SER A 315 -8.35 -12.06 -17.01
N ASP A 316 -7.99 -10.87 -16.54
CA ASP A 316 -6.81 -10.13 -17.02
C ASP A 316 -5.49 -10.55 -16.30
N SER A 317 -5.56 -11.50 -15.37
CA SER A 317 -4.42 -12.03 -14.61
C SER A 317 -3.93 -13.41 -15.10
N ILE A 318 -4.39 -13.85 -16.29
CA ILE A 318 -4.01 -15.15 -16.90
C ILE A 318 -3.05 -14.92 -18.07
#